data_cc4806f6edb6d64ed40900373a041953
#
_entry.id   cc4806f6edb6d64ed40900373a041953
#
_cell.length_a   1.000
_cell.length_b   1.000
_cell.length_c   1.000
_cell.angle_alpha   90.00
_cell.angle_beta   90.00
_cell.angle_gamma   90.00
#
_symmetry.space_group_name_H-M   'P 1'
#
loop_
_entity.id
_entity.type
_entity.pdbx_description
1 polymer ?
#
loop_
_entity_poly.entity_id
_entity_poly.type
_entity_poly.pdbx_seq_one_letter_code
_entity_poly.pdbx_strand_id
1 'polypeptide(L)'
;MKKKIWIAITVVIVIVIVVGVNIYRTYADSTATVEAEKAIKEEINSTVMTPGTLAMADESTLYQDPAKGEVKEVLVKEGDSVKKGDSVLTYENQDLEMEKEQNDINIESLYLRINSLDKQEKRLNEKKSDLADDVGEEEADETMEAELDQVKMDKRMANLDLRQALLQQDRLKQKISDLEVTSDISGVVLEANDASAPQSTQVEKPLLRIGSMENLIVEGTLSEYDTLNIESGQKVTITTDVLPDEKWEAEVMDVGYLPEASGAESNASAVQYPVTVKLKKPEELNLKPGFQMILEIETESHEALTLPFEAVQQDGEESFVFIVENGKAVKREIETGSSTTKRIEITKGVSTEEQVIIDPPDKLKDNMEVTVQ
;
A
#
# COMPACT_ATOMS: atom_id res chain seq x y z
N MET A 1 98.26 -9.86 36.76
CA MET A 1 97.73 -9.80 35.42
C MET A 1 96.56 -10.84 35.16
N LYS A 2 96.61 -12.07 35.67
CA LYS A 2 95.65 -13.12 35.46
C LYS A 2 94.20 -12.82 35.89
N LYS A 3 94.00 -12.08 37.02
CA LYS A 3 92.66 -11.70 37.58
C LYS A 3 91.91 -10.69 36.67
N LYS A 4 92.63 -9.77 36.03
CA LYS A 4 91.95 -8.80 35.08
C LYS A 4 91.46 -9.42 33.79
N ILE A 5 92.16 -10.48 33.32
CA ILE A 5 91.74 -11.20 32.09
C ILE A 5 90.47 -12.02 32.37
N TRP A 6 90.37 -12.64 33.54
CA TRP A 6 89.15 -13.39 33.92
C TRP A 6 87.91 -12.49 34.05
N ILE A 7 88.05 -11.27 34.56
CA ILE A 7 86.98 -10.31 34.64
C ILE A 7 86.56 -9.84 33.26
N ALA A 8 87.49 -9.62 32.32
CA ALA A 8 87.19 -9.26 30.96
C ALA A 8 86.41 -10.39 30.19
N ILE A 9 86.78 -11.65 30.43
CA ILE A 9 86.07 -12.83 29.82
C ILE A 9 84.66 -12.95 30.35
N THR A 10 84.45 -12.76 31.68
CA THR A 10 83.09 -12.82 32.26
C THR A 10 82.19 -11.67 31.75
N VAL A 11 82.76 -10.47 31.57
CA VAL A 11 81.98 -9.34 30.98
C VAL A 11 81.60 -9.60 29.53
N VAL A 12 82.49 -10.20 28.71
CA VAL A 12 82.18 -10.57 27.35
C VAL A 12 81.09 -11.63 27.27
N ILE A 13 81.15 -12.68 28.17
CA ILE A 13 80.13 -13.71 28.24
C ILE A 13 78.78 -13.11 28.61
N VAL A 14 78.73 -12.20 29.57
CA VAL A 14 77.48 -11.54 29.98
C VAL A 14 76.92 -10.71 28.83
N ILE A 15 77.78 -9.97 28.09
CA ILE A 15 77.34 -9.21 26.91
C ILE A 15 76.80 -10.13 25.83
N VAL A 16 77.41 -11.28 25.55
CA VAL A 16 76.92 -12.27 24.57
C VAL A 16 75.57 -12.87 24.99
N ILE A 17 75.42 -13.14 26.29
CA ILE A 17 74.14 -13.65 26.83
C ILE A 17 73.07 -12.57 26.73
N VAL A 18 73.37 -11.31 27.07
CA VAL A 18 72.41 -10.22 26.99
C VAL A 18 72.01 -9.94 25.52
N VAL A 19 72.99 -9.97 24.60
CA VAL A 19 72.70 -9.83 23.16
C VAL A 19 71.92 -11.03 22.62
N GLY A 20 72.27 -12.26 23.03
CA GLY A 20 71.57 -13.48 22.68
C GLY A 20 70.11 -13.49 23.17
N VAL A 21 69.89 -13.10 24.44
CA VAL A 21 68.52 -12.95 25.02
C VAL A 21 67.72 -11.83 24.34
N ASN A 22 68.37 -10.75 23.98
CA ASN A 22 67.68 -9.65 23.26
C ASN A 22 67.32 -10.08 21.83
N ILE A 23 68.20 -10.74 21.11
CA ILE A 23 67.90 -11.31 19.79
C ILE A 23 66.77 -12.39 19.92
N TYR A 24 66.85 -13.29 20.89
CA TYR A 24 65.84 -14.29 21.13
C TYR A 24 64.46 -13.67 21.47
N ARG A 25 64.42 -12.61 22.31
CA ARG A 25 63.20 -11.84 22.58
C ARG A 25 62.66 -11.19 21.33
N THR A 26 63.51 -10.61 20.49
CA THR A 26 63.11 -9.94 19.23
C THR A 26 62.57 -10.96 18.21
N TYR A 27 63.10 -12.17 18.20
CA TYR A 27 62.55 -13.28 17.39
C TYR A 27 61.32 -13.94 17.95
N ALA A 28 61.23 -14.08 19.27
CA ALA A 28 60.06 -14.66 19.95
C ALA A 28 58.81 -13.73 19.93
N ASP A 29 59.01 -12.43 19.83
CA ASP A 29 57.95 -11.40 19.67
C ASP A 29 57.44 -11.27 18.23
N SER A 30 58.00 -12.06 17.26
CA SER A 30 57.70 -11.89 15.82
C SER A 30 56.60 -12.80 15.28
N THR A 31 56.10 -13.77 16.06
CA THR A 31 54.98 -14.64 15.67
C THR A 31 53.68 -14.20 16.31
N ALA A 32 52.75 -13.66 15.54
CA ALA A 32 51.42 -13.39 16.00
C ALA A 32 50.51 -14.60 15.80
N THR A 33 49.75 -14.98 16.82
CA THR A 33 48.68 -15.97 16.65
C THR A 33 47.45 -15.25 16.15
N VAL A 34 46.90 -15.72 15.02
CA VAL A 34 45.77 -15.09 14.33
C VAL A 34 44.72 -16.14 14.01
N GLU A 35 43.48 -15.73 13.98
CA GLU A 35 42.37 -16.50 13.41
C GLU A 35 42.28 -16.20 11.92
N ALA A 36 42.03 -17.21 11.10
CA ALA A 36 41.89 -17.06 9.68
C ALA A 36 40.66 -17.83 9.15
N GLU A 37 39.94 -17.20 8.27
CA GLU A 37 38.76 -17.80 7.60
C GLU A 37 38.92 -17.68 6.07
N LYS A 38 38.31 -18.60 5.36
CA LYS A 38 38.21 -18.51 3.88
C LYS A 38 37.05 -17.62 3.48
N ALA A 39 37.23 -16.90 2.39
CA ALA A 39 36.10 -16.23 1.77
C ALA A 39 35.08 -17.27 1.29
N ILE A 40 33.83 -17.05 1.63
CA ILE A 40 32.71 -17.91 1.24
C ILE A 40 31.82 -17.20 0.22
N LYS A 41 31.22 -17.98 -0.66
CA LYS A 41 30.17 -17.47 -1.54
C LYS A 41 28.85 -17.52 -0.78
N GLU A 42 28.25 -16.38 -0.67
CA GLU A 42 26.95 -16.18 0.01
C GLU A 42 26.08 -15.24 -0.83
N GLU A 43 24.78 -15.41 -0.72
CA GLU A 43 23.82 -14.51 -1.33
C GLU A 43 23.76 -13.23 -0.52
N ILE A 44 24.13 -12.11 -1.14
CA ILE A 44 24.02 -10.78 -0.55
C ILE A 44 22.77 -10.11 -1.11
N ASN A 45 21.90 -9.67 -0.20
CA ASN A 45 20.75 -8.88 -0.52
C ASN A 45 21.06 -7.42 -0.21
N SER A 46 21.02 -6.59 -1.23
CA SER A 46 21.00 -5.15 -1.04
C SER A 46 19.61 -4.72 -0.61
N THR A 47 19.50 -3.87 0.40
CA THR A 47 18.20 -3.38 0.90
C THR A 47 18.17 -1.86 0.91
N VAL A 48 17.01 -1.31 0.60
CA VAL A 48 16.70 0.11 0.78
C VAL A 48 15.75 0.23 1.97
N MET A 49 16.12 1.07 2.93
CA MET A 49 15.29 1.37 4.09
C MET A 49 14.62 2.73 3.91
N THR A 50 13.29 2.75 4.06
CA THR A 50 12.53 4.00 3.99
C THR A 50 11.41 4.01 5.02
N PRO A 51 11.08 5.18 5.60
CA PRO A 51 9.92 5.31 6.47
C PRO A 51 8.63 5.23 5.66
N GLY A 52 7.59 4.70 6.28
CA GLY A 52 6.25 4.65 5.71
C GLY A 52 5.18 4.80 6.79
N THR A 53 3.94 4.93 6.37
CA THR A 53 2.77 5.03 7.24
C THR A 53 1.78 3.94 6.87
N LEU A 54 1.29 3.22 7.87
CA LEU A 54 0.26 2.20 7.69
C LEU A 54 -1.05 2.89 7.27
N ALA A 55 -1.62 2.46 6.15
CA ALA A 55 -2.85 2.99 5.56
C ALA A 55 -3.81 1.86 5.16
N MET A 56 -5.02 2.22 4.83
CA MET A 56 -6.01 1.31 4.25
C MET A 56 -6.01 1.48 2.73
N ALA A 57 -5.96 0.38 1.98
CA ALA A 57 -6.00 0.44 0.52
C ALA A 57 -7.38 0.87 0.01
N ASP A 58 -8.42 0.44 0.71
CA ASP A 58 -9.80 0.70 0.34
C ASP A 58 -10.43 1.66 1.37
N GLU A 59 -10.61 2.91 0.97
CA GLU A 59 -11.35 3.94 1.71
C GLU A 59 -12.48 4.49 0.85
N SER A 60 -13.64 4.68 1.44
CA SER A 60 -14.80 5.37 0.85
C SER A 60 -15.10 6.62 1.62
N THR A 61 -15.09 7.75 0.92
CA THR A 61 -15.36 9.07 1.50
C THR A 61 -16.63 9.64 0.86
N LEU A 62 -17.63 9.89 1.69
CA LEU A 62 -18.92 10.45 1.27
C LEU A 62 -19.00 11.91 1.68
N TYR A 63 -19.25 12.78 0.70
CA TYR A 63 -19.52 14.19 0.88
C TYR A 63 -21.01 14.48 0.73
N GLN A 64 -21.45 15.64 1.21
CA GLN A 64 -22.81 16.08 0.99
C GLN A 64 -23.05 16.32 -0.52
N ASP A 65 -24.13 15.73 -1.05
CA ASP A 65 -24.58 15.93 -2.42
C ASP A 65 -25.83 16.84 -2.45
N PRO A 66 -25.68 18.13 -2.78
CA PRO A 66 -26.81 19.06 -2.84
C PRO A 66 -27.90 18.66 -3.85
N ALA A 67 -27.56 17.85 -4.87
CA ALA A 67 -28.52 17.38 -5.86
C ALA A 67 -29.51 16.36 -5.29
N LYS A 68 -29.14 15.70 -4.18
CA LYS A 68 -30.00 14.75 -3.46
C LYS A 68 -30.93 15.44 -2.45
N GLY A 69 -30.66 16.70 -2.11
CA GLY A 69 -31.41 17.45 -1.12
C GLY A 69 -30.69 17.63 0.22
N GLU A 70 -31.42 17.62 1.32
CA GLU A 70 -30.88 17.76 2.66
C GLU A 70 -30.59 16.38 3.26
N VAL A 71 -29.52 16.28 4.06
CA VAL A 71 -29.23 15.05 4.82
C VAL A 71 -30.27 14.92 5.91
N LYS A 72 -31.05 13.84 5.85
CA LYS A 72 -32.07 13.53 6.84
C LYS A 72 -31.46 12.92 8.09
N GLU A 73 -30.63 11.90 7.91
CA GLU A 73 -30.01 11.16 9.02
C GLU A 73 -28.75 10.42 8.57
N VAL A 74 -27.72 10.41 9.42
CA VAL A 74 -26.56 9.53 9.33
C VAL A 74 -26.86 8.32 10.20
N LEU A 75 -26.94 7.13 9.60
CA LEU A 75 -27.41 5.89 10.23
C LEU A 75 -26.35 5.17 11.02
N VAL A 76 -25.08 5.54 10.88
CA VAL A 76 -23.91 4.91 11.48
C VAL A 76 -23.10 5.90 12.28
N LYS A 77 -22.26 5.40 13.20
CA LYS A 77 -21.40 6.19 14.07
C LYS A 77 -19.95 5.77 13.87
N GLU A 78 -19.03 6.67 14.23
CA GLU A 78 -17.61 6.36 14.30
C GLU A 78 -17.33 5.09 15.13
N GLY A 79 -16.59 4.16 14.56
CA GLY A 79 -16.27 2.85 15.13
C GLY A 79 -17.25 1.73 14.77
N ASP A 80 -18.37 2.02 14.12
CA ASP A 80 -19.31 0.97 13.68
C ASP A 80 -18.72 0.16 12.52
N SER A 81 -19.01 -1.14 12.50
CA SER A 81 -18.68 -2.01 11.37
C SER A 81 -19.83 -2.05 10.38
N VAL A 82 -19.53 -1.81 9.11
CA VAL A 82 -20.49 -1.83 8.00
C VAL A 82 -20.07 -2.83 6.94
N LYS A 83 -21.04 -3.38 6.24
CA LYS A 83 -20.83 -4.25 5.06
C LYS A 83 -21.19 -3.50 3.79
N LYS A 84 -20.59 -3.91 2.70
CA LYS A 84 -21.00 -3.43 1.37
C LYS A 84 -22.50 -3.64 1.15
N GLY A 85 -23.21 -2.55 0.85
CA GLY A 85 -24.67 -2.53 0.67
C GLY A 85 -25.47 -2.13 1.90
N ASP A 86 -24.83 -1.98 3.07
CA ASP A 86 -25.54 -1.48 4.26
C ASP A 86 -25.85 0.01 4.10
N SER A 87 -27.06 0.43 4.50
CA SER A 87 -27.48 1.82 4.48
C SER A 87 -26.71 2.63 5.53
N VAL A 88 -26.05 3.71 5.10
CA VAL A 88 -25.18 4.53 5.95
C VAL A 88 -25.68 5.95 6.12
N LEU A 89 -26.46 6.46 5.15
CA LEU A 89 -26.93 7.84 5.10
C LEU A 89 -28.25 7.92 4.35
N THR A 90 -29.18 8.77 4.80
CA THR A 90 -30.42 9.06 4.08
C THR A 90 -30.55 10.55 3.81
N TYR A 91 -31.00 10.88 2.60
CA TYR A 91 -31.38 12.24 2.21
C TYR A 91 -32.89 12.42 2.24
N GLU A 92 -33.34 13.67 2.36
CA GLU A 92 -34.71 14.08 2.20
C GLU A 92 -34.80 15.11 1.06
N ASN A 93 -35.74 14.88 0.12
CA ASN A 93 -35.96 15.77 -1.01
C ASN A 93 -37.46 16.00 -1.20
N GLN A 94 -37.95 17.09 -0.66
CA GLN A 94 -39.36 17.45 -0.69
C GLN A 94 -39.89 17.64 -2.12
N ASP A 95 -39.06 18.13 -3.04
CA ASP A 95 -39.47 18.33 -4.43
C ASP A 95 -39.74 16.98 -5.12
N LEU A 96 -38.95 15.97 -4.86
CA LEU A 96 -39.18 14.62 -5.38
C LEU A 96 -40.43 13.96 -4.78
N GLU A 97 -40.70 14.19 -3.50
CA GLU A 97 -41.94 13.71 -2.85
C GLU A 97 -43.18 14.34 -3.45
N MET A 98 -43.17 15.67 -3.69
CA MET A 98 -44.26 16.39 -4.35
C MET A 98 -44.42 15.92 -5.80
N GLU A 99 -43.32 15.76 -6.56
CA GLU A 99 -43.38 15.27 -7.95
C GLU A 99 -44.00 13.88 -8.03
N LYS A 100 -43.64 12.99 -7.07
CA LYS A 100 -44.21 11.65 -6.95
C LYS A 100 -45.72 11.72 -6.70
N GLU A 101 -46.17 12.50 -5.72
CA GLU A 101 -47.58 12.64 -5.38
C GLU A 101 -48.37 13.18 -6.57
N GLN A 102 -47.85 14.20 -7.25
CA GLN A 102 -48.46 14.76 -8.45
C GLN A 102 -48.63 13.72 -9.56
N ASN A 103 -47.60 12.89 -9.78
CA ASN A 103 -47.66 11.85 -10.78
C ASN A 103 -48.62 10.71 -10.38
N ASP A 104 -48.68 10.33 -9.09
CA ASP A 104 -49.62 9.36 -8.57
C ASP A 104 -51.10 9.81 -8.78
N ILE A 105 -51.41 11.09 -8.52
CA ILE A 105 -52.73 11.67 -8.80
C ILE A 105 -53.04 11.65 -10.30
N ASN A 106 -52.03 11.93 -11.17
CA ASN A 106 -52.21 11.87 -12.61
C ASN A 106 -52.53 10.43 -13.07
N ILE A 107 -51.84 9.42 -12.54
CA ILE A 107 -52.11 8.02 -12.83
C ILE A 107 -53.52 7.64 -12.43
N GLU A 108 -54.00 8.06 -11.24
CA GLU A 108 -55.36 7.81 -10.77
C GLU A 108 -56.41 8.46 -11.71
N SER A 109 -56.19 9.70 -12.13
CA SER A 109 -57.05 10.40 -13.08
C SER A 109 -57.16 9.65 -14.42
N LEU A 110 -56.01 9.10 -14.92
CA LEU A 110 -55.99 8.33 -16.16
C LEU A 110 -56.75 6.99 -16.02
N TYR A 111 -56.64 6.34 -14.90
CA TYR A 111 -57.45 5.12 -14.61
C TYR A 111 -58.91 5.43 -14.61
N LEU A 112 -59.36 6.55 -13.98
CA LEU A 112 -60.75 6.96 -13.97
C LEU A 112 -61.25 7.28 -15.39
N ARG A 113 -60.44 7.94 -16.21
CA ARG A 113 -60.73 8.23 -17.62
C ARG A 113 -60.93 6.95 -18.44
N ILE A 114 -60.00 6.00 -18.32
CA ILE A 114 -60.07 4.69 -19.01
C ILE A 114 -61.33 3.93 -18.58
N ASN A 115 -61.63 3.85 -17.31
CA ASN A 115 -62.82 3.21 -16.80
C ASN A 115 -64.12 3.87 -17.27
N SER A 116 -64.11 5.19 -17.44
CA SER A 116 -65.23 5.93 -18.06
C SER A 116 -65.42 5.59 -19.52
N LEU A 117 -64.33 5.49 -20.29
CA LEU A 117 -64.34 5.11 -21.71
C LEU A 117 -64.78 3.63 -21.85
N ASP A 118 -64.35 2.72 -20.97
CA ASP A 118 -64.81 1.32 -20.95
C ASP A 118 -66.32 1.22 -20.77
N LYS A 119 -66.87 2.01 -19.82
CA LYS A 119 -68.33 2.08 -19.61
C LYS A 119 -69.05 2.68 -20.82
N GLN A 120 -68.45 3.64 -21.51
CA GLN A 120 -69.06 4.24 -22.72
C GLN A 120 -69.05 3.25 -23.89
N GLU A 121 -67.90 2.55 -24.11
CA GLU A 121 -67.77 1.51 -25.10
C GLU A 121 -68.81 0.42 -24.90
N LYS A 122 -68.99 -0.06 -23.67
CA LYS A 122 -69.97 -1.07 -23.31
C LYS A 122 -71.41 -0.62 -23.63
N ARG A 123 -71.79 0.63 -23.25
CA ARG A 123 -73.11 1.19 -23.56
C ARG A 123 -73.35 1.35 -25.05
N LEU A 124 -72.32 1.75 -25.84
CA LEU A 124 -72.46 1.82 -27.28
C LEU A 124 -72.63 0.43 -27.95
N ASN A 125 -71.91 -0.60 -27.47
CA ASN A 125 -72.09 -1.98 -27.91
C ASN A 125 -73.49 -2.53 -27.56
N GLU A 126 -74.02 -2.24 -26.38
CA GLU A 126 -75.37 -2.60 -26.00
C GLU A 126 -76.40 -1.91 -26.91
N LYS A 127 -76.27 -0.59 -27.16
CA LYS A 127 -77.11 0.19 -28.08
C LYS A 127 -77.02 -0.31 -29.53
N LYS A 128 -75.84 -0.74 -29.99
CA LYS A 128 -75.65 -1.36 -31.29
C LYS A 128 -76.40 -2.68 -31.41
N SER A 129 -76.35 -3.52 -30.37
CA SER A 129 -77.09 -4.79 -30.34
C SER A 129 -78.61 -4.59 -30.41
N ASP A 130 -79.09 -3.61 -29.60
CA ASP A 130 -80.55 -3.27 -29.64
C ASP A 130 -80.96 -2.73 -31.04
N LEU A 131 -80.11 -1.92 -31.67
CA LEU A 131 -80.37 -1.41 -33.02
C LEU A 131 -80.37 -2.49 -34.09
N ALA A 132 -79.44 -3.48 -33.96
CA ALA A 132 -79.34 -4.61 -34.89
C ALA A 132 -80.59 -5.48 -34.88
N ASP A 133 -81.24 -5.61 -33.72
CA ASP A 133 -82.53 -6.34 -33.61
C ASP A 133 -83.66 -5.62 -34.39
N ASP A 134 -83.60 -4.26 -34.52
CA ASP A 134 -84.61 -3.43 -35.16
C ASP A 134 -84.37 -3.28 -36.68
N VAL A 135 -83.13 -2.99 -37.13
CA VAL A 135 -82.83 -2.64 -38.52
C VAL A 135 -81.90 -3.60 -39.27
N GLY A 136 -81.35 -4.59 -38.56
CA GLY A 136 -80.37 -5.57 -39.04
C GLY A 136 -78.93 -5.18 -38.73
N GLU A 137 -78.02 -6.18 -38.66
CA GLU A 137 -76.62 -6.01 -38.23
C GLU A 137 -75.83 -5.04 -39.10
N GLU A 138 -75.97 -5.05 -40.41
CA GLU A 138 -75.21 -4.25 -41.35
C GLU A 138 -75.54 -2.75 -41.21
N GLU A 139 -76.79 -2.36 -41.07
CA GLU A 139 -77.20 -0.97 -40.88
C GLU A 139 -76.93 -0.45 -39.46
N ALA A 140 -76.98 -1.30 -38.47
CA ALA A 140 -76.57 -1.00 -37.13
C ALA A 140 -75.04 -0.79 -37.04
N ASP A 141 -74.23 -1.56 -37.77
CA ASP A 141 -72.79 -1.42 -37.84
C ASP A 141 -72.41 -0.08 -38.47
N GLU A 142 -72.92 0.25 -39.67
CA GLU A 142 -72.67 1.56 -40.34
C GLU A 142 -73.02 2.78 -39.44
N THR A 143 -74.13 2.65 -38.68
CA THR A 143 -74.61 3.75 -37.84
C THR A 143 -73.73 3.97 -36.61
N MET A 144 -73.21 2.92 -36.01
CA MET A 144 -72.49 2.99 -34.72
C MET A 144 -70.95 2.94 -34.87
N GLU A 145 -70.41 2.58 -36.07
CA GLU A 145 -68.98 2.36 -36.27
C GLU A 145 -68.14 3.60 -35.94
N ALA A 146 -68.53 4.77 -36.39
CA ALA A 146 -67.82 6.01 -36.15
C ALA A 146 -67.70 6.39 -34.63
N GLU A 147 -68.81 6.20 -33.87
CA GLU A 147 -68.79 6.48 -32.42
C GLU A 147 -67.98 5.46 -31.66
N LEU A 148 -68.10 4.16 -32.02
CA LEU A 148 -67.31 3.12 -31.40
C LEU A 148 -65.79 3.27 -31.68
N ASP A 149 -65.43 3.60 -32.91
CA ASP A 149 -64.06 3.83 -33.29
C ASP A 149 -63.45 5.06 -32.62
N GLN A 150 -64.24 6.11 -32.45
CA GLN A 150 -63.77 7.28 -31.66
C GLN A 150 -63.49 6.88 -30.22
N VAL A 151 -64.39 6.15 -29.55
CA VAL A 151 -64.19 5.75 -28.14
C VAL A 151 -62.99 4.80 -28.03
N LYS A 152 -62.79 3.86 -28.98
CA LYS A 152 -61.65 2.97 -28.99
C LYS A 152 -60.35 3.78 -29.17
N MET A 153 -60.33 4.80 -30.06
CA MET A 153 -59.19 5.67 -30.23
C MET A 153 -58.85 6.46 -28.96
N ASP A 154 -59.90 7.07 -28.34
CA ASP A 154 -59.72 7.81 -27.10
C ASP A 154 -59.20 6.91 -25.95
N LYS A 155 -59.71 5.69 -25.89
CA LYS A 155 -59.21 4.70 -24.91
C LYS A 155 -57.75 4.30 -25.21
N ARG A 156 -57.37 4.14 -26.47
CA ARG A 156 -55.99 3.85 -26.85
C ARG A 156 -55.08 4.99 -26.45
N MET A 157 -55.47 6.24 -26.70
CA MET A 157 -54.72 7.43 -26.29
C MET A 157 -54.58 7.50 -24.75
N ALA A 158 -55.66 7.31 -24.00
CA ALA A 158 -55.62 7.30 -22.54
C ALA A 158 -54.72 6.19 -21.98
N ASN A 159 -54.66 5.01 -22.62
CA ASN A 159 -53.72 3.95 -22.26
C ASN A 159 -52.25 4.30 -22.54
N LEU A 160 -51.97 5.06 -23.63
CA LEU A 160 -50.62 5.55 -23.91
C LEU A 160 -50.20 6.60 -22.89
N ASP A 161 -51.10 7.54 -22.53
CA ASP A 161 -50.87 8.54 -21.50
C ASP A 161 -50.60 7.85 -20.14
N LEU A 162 -51.36 6.83 -19.75
CA LEU A 162 -51.15 6.03 -18.56
C LEU A 162 -49.78 5.34 -18.58
N ARG A 163 -49.39 4.75 -19.71
CA ARG A 163 -48.09 4.11 -19.83
C ARG A 163 -46.95 5.13 -19.63
N GLN A 164 -47.07 6.33 -20.19
CA GLN A 164 -46.09 7.40 -19.98
C GLN A 164 -46.01 7.81 -18.51
N ALA A 165 -47.15 7.97 -17.82
CA ALA A 165 -47.19 8.32 -16.41
C ALA A 165 -46.58 7.22 -15.51
N LEU A 166 -46.79 5.92 -15.83
CA LEU A 166 -46.17 4.81 -15.15
C LEU A 166 -44.64 4.78 -15.34
N LEU A 167 -44.14 5.07 -16.53
CA LEU A 167 -42.72 5.22 -16.76
C LEU A 167 -42.11 6.37 -15.97
N GLN A 168 -42.83 7.46 -15.80
CA GLN A 168 -42.42 8.55 -14.93
C GLN A 168 -42.39 8.13 -13.47
N GLN A 169 -43.39 7.38 -13.02
CA GLN A 169 -43.44 6.83 -11.66
C GLN A 169 -42.21 5.96 -11.36
N ASP A 170 -41.81 5.10 -12.29
CA ASP A 170 -40.64 4.22 -12.12
C ASP A 170 -39.34 5.04 -12.00
N ARG A 171 -39.21 6.11 -12.81
CA ARG A 171 -38.06 7.03 -12.66
C ARG A 171 -38.02 7.74 -11.32
N LEU A 172 -39.18 8.19 -10.82
CA LEU A 172 -39.27 8.83 -9.51
C LEU A 172 -38.95 7.85 -8.38
N LYS A 173 -39.44 6.61 -8.47
CA LYS A 173 -39.10 5.56 -7.51
C LYS A 173 -37.60 5.32 -7.46
N GLN A 174 -36.93 5.29 -8.61
CA GLN A 174 -35.47 5.12 -8.68
C GLN A 174 -34.75 6.31 -8.00
N LYS A 175 -35.13 7.55 -8.35
CA LYS A 175 -34.54 8.74 -7.74
C LYS A 175 -34.75 8.77 -6.21
N ILE A 176 -35.90 8.34 -5.72
CA ILE A 176 -36.19 8.26 -4.29
C ILE A 176 -35.37 7.17 -3.63
N SER A 177 -35.20 6.03 -4.30
CA SER A 177 -34.29 4.96 -3.81
C SER A 177 -32.85 5.44 -3.71
N ASP A 178 -32.39 6.29 -4.64
CA ASP A 178 -31.04 6.84 -4.66
C ASP A 178 -30.79 7.88 -3.55
N LEU A 179 -31.83 8.30 -2.80
CA LEU A 179 -31.71 9.10 -1.58
C LEU A 179 -31.17 8.30 -0.40
N GLU A 180 -31.30 6.99 -0.41
CA GLU A 180 -30.68 6.09 0.53
C GLU A 180 -29.28 5.73 0.01
N VAL A 181 -28.26 6.17 0.74
CA VAL A 181 -26.86 5.90 0.37
C VAL A 181 -26.38 4.69 1.12
N THR A 182 -25.84 3.73 0.37
CA THR A 182 -25.28 2.50 0.92
C THR A 182 -23.77 2.52 0.84
N SER A 183 -23.11 1.79 1.74
CA SER A 183 -21.67 1.60 1.70
C SER A 183 -21.27 0.79 0.46
N ASP A 184 -20.27 1.24 -0.28
CA ASP A 184 -19.68 0.54 -1.43
C ASP A 184 -18.58 -0.43 -1.03
N ILE A 185 -18.08 -0.35 0.21
CA ILE A 185 -17.08 -1.24 0.79
C ILE A 185 -17.55 -1.83 2.13
N SER A 186 -16.94 -2.93 2.53
CA SER A 186 -17.04 -3.46 3.89
C SER A 186 -15.89 -2.91 4.73
N GLY A 187 -16.16 -2.42 5.93
CA GLY A 187 -15.14 -1.83 6.76
C GLY A 187 -15.64 -1.24 8.06
N VAL A 188 -14.86 -0.32 8.61
CA VAL A 188 -15.17 0.41 9.83
C VAL A 188 -15.36 1.88 9.52
N VAL A 189 -16.36 2.50 10.14
CA VAL A 189 -16.61 3.94 10.05
C VAL A 189 -15.49 4.68 10.79
N LEU A 190 -14.70 5.44 10.06
CA LEU A 190 -13.55 6.20 10.59
C LEU A 190 -13.98 7.58 11.07
N GLU A 191 -14.94 8.17 10.36
CA GLU A 191 -15.44 9.51 10.64
C GLU A 191 -16.92 9.57 10.26
N ALA A 192 -17.74 10.11 11.15
CA ALA A 192 -19.15 10.38 10.92
C ALA A 192 -19.47 11.78 11.45
N ASN A 193 -19.73 12.72 10.54
CA ASN A 193 -20.02 14.11 10.86
C ASN A 193 -21.53 14.37 10.77
N ASP A 194 -22.02 15.17 11.69
CA ASP A 194 -23.39 15.66 11.61
C ASP A 194 -23.51 16.75 10.51
N ALA A 195 -24.43 16.53 9.59
CA ALA A 195 -24.70 17.45 8.48
C ALA A 195 -25.20 18.84 8.94
N SER A 196 -25.72 18.93 10.18
CA SER A 196 -26.20 20.18 10.77
C SER A 196 -25.08 21.07 11.32
N ALA A 197 -23.83 20.61 11.32
CA ALA A 197 -22.71 21.44 11.77
C ALA A 197 -22.43 22.57 10.75
N PRO A 198 -22.30 23.85 11.20
CA PRO A 198 -22.04 24.95 10.28
C PRO A 198 -20.71 24.71 9.56
N GLN A 199 -20.78 24.54 8.24
CA GLN A 199 -19.59 24.40 7.41
C GLN A 199 -18.80 25.71 7.45
N SER A 200 -17.64 25.70 8.08
CA SER A 200 -16.71 26.82 8.01
C SER A 200 -16.08 26.85 6.62
N THR A 201 -16.17 27.95 5.98
CA THR A 201 -16.11 28.35 4.59
C THR A 201 -14.90 27.97 3.74
N GLN A 202 -14.05 27.02 4.07
CA GLN A 202 -12.85 26.77 3.26
C GLN A 202 -12.45 25.30 3.01
N VAL A 203 -13.01 24.34 3.72
CA VAL A 203 -12.73 22.91 3.45
C VAL A 203 -14.03 22.13 3.58
N GLU A 204 -14.47 21.50 2.51
CA GLU A 204 -15.58 20.54 2.58
C GLU A 204 -15.18 19.38 3.48
N LYS A 205 -15.86 19.26 4.63
CA LYS A 205 -15.67 18.09 5.49
C LYS A 205 -16.49 16.92 4.94
N PRO A 206 -15.93 15.72 4.90
CA PRO A 206 -16.71 14.54 4.55
C PRO A 206 -17.81 14.30 5.58
N LEU A 207 -18.98 13.86 5.13
CA LEU A 207 -20.04 13.40 6.02
C LEU A 207 -19.69 12.07 6.66
N LEU A 208 -19.09 11.20 5.88
CA LEU A 208 -18.75 9.85 6.31
C LEU A 208 -17.47 9.39 5.64
N ARG A 209 -16.60 8.71 6.40
CA ARG A 209 -15.42 8.02 5.89
C ARG A 209 -15.39 6.60 6.42
N ILE A 210 -15.32 5.63 5.53
CA ILE A 210 -15.30 4.21 5.82
C ILE A 210 -14.01 3.64 5.28
N GLY A 211 -13.30 2.83 6.06
CA GLY A 211 -12.07 2.18 5.67
C GLY A 211 -12.09 0.69 5.87
N SER A 212 -11.50 -0.05 4.94
CA SER A 212 -11.41 -1.51 5.01
C SER A 212 -10.15 -1.93 5.76
N MET A 213 -10.32 -2.77 6.79
CA MET A 213 -9.19 -3.39 7.50
C MET A 213 -8.68 -4.68 6.85
N GLU A 214 -9.33 -5.14 5.76
CA GLU A 214 -8.95 -6.38 5.08
C GLU A 214 -7.72 -6.19 4.18
N ASN A 215 -7.55 -4.98 3.62
CA ASN A 215 -6.46 -4.62 2.73
C ASN A 215 -5.66 -3.47 3.34
N LEU A 216 -4.64 -3.82 4.12
CA LEU A 216 -3.70 -2.85 4.67
C LEU A 216 -2.50 -2.70 3.75
N ILE A 217 -2.08 -1.46 3.57
CA ILE A 217 -0.89 -1.06 2.81
C ILE A 217 0.00 -0.19 3.70
N VAL A 218 1.25 -0.07 3.31
CA VAL A 218 2.14 0.95 3.87
C VAL A 218 2.53 1.89 2.74
N GLU A 219 2.26 3.16 2.94
CA GLU A 219 2.65 4.23 2.03
C GLU A 219 3.97 4.83 2.53
N GLY A 220 4.99 4.81 1.69
CA GLY A 220 6.31 5.34 1.96
C GLY A 220 6.78 6.24 0.84
N THR A 221 7.96 6.83 1.02
CA THR A 221 8.58 7.69 0.00
C THR A 221 10.00 7.25 -0.27
N LEU A 222 10.39 7.25 -1.54
CA LEU A 222 11.72 6.88 -2.02
C LEU A 222 12.47 8.11 -2.51
N SER A 223 13.78 8.10 -2.36
CA SER A 223 14.64 9.09 -3.03
C SER A 223 14.68 8.81 -4.55
N GLU A 224 15.05 9.80 -5.33
CA GLU A 224 15.25 9.68 -6.79
C GLU A 224 16.22 8.55 -7.15
N TYR A 225 17.26 8.32 -6.34
CA TYR A 225 18.24 7.26 -6.57
C TYR A 225 17.69 5.87 -6.28
N ASP A 226 16.87 5.74 -5.24
CA ASP A 226 16.31 4.45 -4.82
C ASP A 226 15.26 3.94 -5.82
N THR A 227 14.54 4.86 -6.48
CA THR A 227 13.54 4.48 -7.49
C THR A 227 14.11 3.72 -8.68
N LEU A 228 15.41 3.86 -8.95
CA LEU A 228 16.06 3.14 -10.05
C LEU A 228 16.24 1.64 -9.78
N ASN A 229 16.20 1.26 -8.50
CA ASN A 229 16.48 -0.11 -8.05
C ASN A 229 15.25 -0.80 -7.45
N ILE A 230 14.10 -0.09 -7.37
CA ILE A 230 12.89 -0.63 -6.76
C ILE A 230 11.81 -0.83 -7.82
N GLU A 231 11.32 -2.06 -7.90
CA GLU A 231 10.30 -2.49 -8.85
C GLU A 231 9.14 -3.19 -8.10
N SER A 232 7.95 -3.17 -8.72
CA SER A 232 6.80 -3.93 -8.23
C SER A 232 7.12 -5.42 -8.13
N GLY A 233 6.67 -6.06 -7.04
CA GLY A 233 6.90 -7.48 -6.77
C GLY A 233 8.11 -7.78 -5.89
N GLN A 234 8.95 -6.79 -5.57
CA GLN A 234 10.07 -6.98 -4.65
C GLN A 234 9.57 -7.24 -3.23
N LYS A 235 10.32 -8.08 -2.50
CA LYS A 235 10.02 -8.42 -1.12
C LYS A 235 10.34 -7.24 -0.20
N VAL A 236 9.47 -7.05 0.78
CA VAL A 236 9.63 -6.02 1.81
C VAL A 236 9.46 -6.65 3.18
N THR A 237 10.36 -6.32 4.08
CA THR A 237 10.21 -6.58 5.51
C THR A 237 9.76 -5.29 6.19
N ILE A 238 8.63 -5.33 6.87
CA ILE A 238 8.09 -4.19 7.61
C ILE A 238 8.38 -4.36 9.09
N THR A 239 8.86 -3.30 9.72
CA THR A 239 9.11 -3.22 11.17
C THR A 239 8.53 -1.93 11.72
N THR A 240 8.40 -1.82 13.04
CA THR A 240 8.02 -0.59 13.73
C THR A 240 8.73 -0.47 15.06
N ASP A 241 9.00 0.75 15.49
CA ASP A 241 9.63 1.01 16.79
C ASP A 241 8.73 0.65 17.99
N VAL A 242 7.41 0.54 17.75
CA VAL A 242 6.43 0.18 18.79
C VAL A 242 6.50 -1.30 19.15
N LEU A 243 6.84 -2.16 18.18
CA LEU A 243 6.95 -3.62 18.32
C LEU A 243 8.26 -4.09 17.65
N PRO A 244 9.42 -3.84 18.27
CA PRO A 244 10.72 -4.03 17.62
C PRO A 244 11.07 -5.50 17.33
N ASP A 245 10.43 -6.43 18.04
CA ASP A 245 10.65 -7.88 17.85
C ASP A 245 9.74 -8.49 16.77
N GLU A 246 8.75 -7.75 16.29
CA GLU A 246 7.82 -8.22 15.27
C GLU A 246 8.23 -7.74 13.87
N LYS A 247 8.13 -8.64 12.91
CA LYS A 247 8.40 -8.39 11.48
C LYS A 247 7.27 -8.93 10.64
N TRP A 248 6.85 -8.13 9.67
CA TRP A 248 5.78 -8.52 8.74
C TRP A 248 6.30 -8.58 7.31
N GLU A 249 5.91 -9.64 6.60
CA GLU A 249 6.23 -9.78 5.19
C GLU A 249 5.26 -8.98 4.33
N ALA A 250 5.81 -8.31 3.35
CA ALA A 250 5.08 -7.50 2.40
C ALA A 250 5.73 -7.55 1.01
N GLU A 251 5.13 -6.88 0.07
CA GLU A 251 5.60 -6.82 -1.31
C GLU A 251 5.35 -5.42 -1.87
N VAL A 252 6.29 -4.89 -2.65
CA VAL A 252 6.11 -3.63 -3.37
C VAL A 252 4.95 -3.79 -4.35
N MET A 253 3.89 -3.03 -4.15
CA MET A 253 2.72 -3.02 -5.02
C MET A 253 2.93 -2.10 -6.22
N ASP A 254 3.35 -0.86 -5.95
CA ASP A 254 3.55 0.17 -6.95
C ASP A 254 4.59 1.21 -6.50
N VAL A 255 5.27 1.80 -7.49
CA VAL A 255 6.16 2.95 -7.32
C VAL A 255 5.64 4.08 -8.21
N GLY A 256 5.35 5.22 -7.61
CA GLY A 256 4.74 6.34 -8.32
C GLY A 256 5.68 6.93 -9.38
N TYR A 257 5.11 7.25 -10.54
CA TYR A 257 5.84 7.89 -11.65
C TYR A 257 6.07 9.39 -11.45
N LEU A 258 5.30 10.02 -10.59
CA LEU A 258 5.40 11.45 -10.30
C LEU A 258 5.85 11.65 -8.86
N PRO A 259 6.74 12.61 -8.63
CA PRO A 259 7.14 12.94 -7.28
C PRO A 259 5.97 13.51 -6.49
N GLU A 260 5.97 13.28 -5.19
CA GLU A 260 5.04 13.96 -4.30
C GLU A 260 5.27 15.47 -4.35
N ALA A 261 4.16 16.21 -4.43
CA ALA A 261 4.22 17.66 -4.36
C ALA A 261 4.70 18.07 -2.96
N SER A 262 5.95 18.45 -2.84
CA SER A 262 6.46 19.08 -1.62
C SER A 262 5.60 20.29 -1.32
N GLY A 263 4.88 20.28 -0.20
CA GLY A 263 4.08 21.43 0.21
C GLY A 263 4.95 22.69 0.23
N ALA A 264 4.39 23.82 -0.21
CA ALA A 264 5.09 25.09 -0.43
C ALA A 264 5.84 25.65 0.81
N GLU A 265 5.83 24.95 1.93
CA GLU A 265 6.49 25.34 3.19
C GLU A 265 7.72 24.50 3.54
N SER A 266 8.01 23.40 2.83
CA SER A 266 9.21 22.60 3.11
C SER A 266 10.39 23.08 2.25
N ASN A 267 11.42 23.64 2.89
CA ASN A 267 12.74 23.91 2.28
C ASN A 267 13.50 22.61 1.89
N ALA A 268 12.82 21.49 1.75
CA ALA A 268 13.40 20.21 1.38
C ALA A 268 13.63 20.18 -0.14
N SER A 269 14.90 20.30 -0.54
CA SER A 269 15.36 20.23 -1.93
C SER A 269 15.37 18.80 -2.49
N ALA A 270 14.86 17.81 -1.77
CA ALA A 270 14.89 16.41 -2.18
C ALA A 270 13.56 16.01 -2.84
N VAL A 271 13.67 15.56 -4.08
CA VAL A 271 12.54 14.96 -4.81
C VAL A 271 12.25 13.58 -4.20
N GLN A 272 11.00 13.34 -3.85
CA GLN A 272 10.53 12.07 -3.27
C GLN A 272 9.44 11.46 -4.13
N TYR A 273 9.48 10.15 -4.31
CA TYR A 273 8.50 9.39 -5.07
C TYR A 273 7.72 8.48 -4.13
N PRO A 274 6.40 8.40 -4.26
CA PRO A 274 5.62 7.52 -3.41
C PRO A 274 5.86 6.05 -3.76
N VAL A 275 5.93 5.22 -2.74
CA VAL A 275 5.93 3.76 -2.86
C VAL A 275 4.80 3.18 -2.03
N THR A 276 4.05 2.26 -2.61
CA THR A 276 2.98 1.53 -1.94
C THR A 276 3.39 0.08 -1.75
N VAL A 277 3.33 -0.38 -0.52
CA VAL A 277 3.71 -1.73 -0.13
C VAL A 277 2.49 -2.44 0.44
N LYS A 278 2.17 -3.63 -0.08
CA LYS A 278 1.03 -4.43 0.35
C LYS A 278 1.48 -5.50 1.36
N LEU A 279 0.82 -5.56 2.51
CA LEU A 279 1.02 -6.63 3.48
C LEU A 279 0.49 -7.96 2.95
N LYS A 280 1.25 -9.06 3.16
CA LYS A 280 0.82 -10.41 2.77
C LYS A 280 -0.24 -10.98 3.70
N LYS A 281 -0.19 -10.61 4.98
CA LYS A 281 -1.08 -11.11 6.02
C LYS A 281 -1.52 -9.96 6.93
N PRO A 282 -2.44 -9.11 6.47
CA PRO A 282 -2.90 -7.96 7.26
C PRO A 282 -3.61 -8.37 8.56
N GLU A 283 -4.19 -9.58 8.64
CA GLU A 283 -4.86 -10.11 9.83
C GLU A 283 -3.91 -10.39 11.01
N GLU A 284 -2.63 -10.56 10.75
CA GLU A 284 -1.61 -10.73 11.80
C GLU A 284 -1.17 -9.38 12.40
N LEU A 285 -1.54 -8.26 11.76
CA LEU A 285 -1.14 -6.93 12.16
C LEU A 285 -2.16 -6.33 13.16
N ASN A 286 -1.76 -6.20 14.40
CA ASN A 286 -2.61 -5.66 15.47
C ASN A 286 -2.37 -4.14 15.69
N LEU A 287 -2.12 -3.41 14.60
CA LEU A 287 -1.86 -1.97 14.59
C LEU A 287 -2.98 -1.23 13.86
N LYS A 288 -3.16 0.02 14.22
CA LYS A 288 -4.12 0.90 13.56
C LYS A 288 -3.48 1.66 12.39
N PRO A 289 -4.23 1.99 11.33
CA PRO A 289 -3.77 2.94 10.33
C PRO A 289 -3.26 4.24 10.96
N GLY A 290 -2.22 4.83 10.33
CA GLY A 290 -1.50 5.98 10.86
C GLY A 290 -0.24 5.66 11.66
N PHE A 291 0.04 4.39 11.97
CA PHE A 291 1.30 4.00 12.62
C PHE A 291 2.48 4.17 11.67
N GLN A 292 3.59 4.67 12.23
CA GLN A 292 4.86 4.78 11.51
C GLN A 292 5.51 3.41 11.39
N MET A 293 5.94 3.07 10.19
CA MET A 293 6.56 1.81 9.82
C MET A 293 7.91 2.08 9.16
N ILE A 294 8.79 1.10 9.21
CA ILE A 294 10.06 1.09 8.48
C ILE A 294 9.96 -0.02 7.44
N LEU A 295 10.12 0.34 6.19
CA LEU A 295 10.14 -0.56 5.05
C LEU A 295 11.58 -0.92 4.71
N GLU A 296 11.94 -2.17 4.78
CA GLU A 296 13.22 -2.72 4.30
C GLU A 296 12.93 -3.48 3.01
N ILE A 297 13.22 -2.84 1.87
CA ILE A 297 12.90 -3.33 0.52
C ILE A 297 14.13 -4.06 -0.02
N GLU A 298 14.00 -5.33 -0.39
CA GLU A 298 15.05 -6.10 -1.06
C GLU A 298 15.15 -5.65 -2.51
N THR A 299 16.31 -5.08 -2.90
CA THR A 299 16.50 -4.54 -4.25
C THR A 299 17.23 -5.50 -5.17
N GLU A 300 18.42 -5.89 -4.81
CA GLU A 300 19.27 -6.76 -5.62
C GLU A 300 19.76 -7.94 -4.77
N SER A 301 19.64 -9.14 -5.31
CA SER A 301 20.19 -10.35 -4.71
C SER A 301 21.15 -10.98 -5.68
N HIS A 302 22.41 -11.13 -5.28
CA HIS A 302 23.41 -11.81 -6.08
C HIS A 302 24.35 -12.65 -5.21
N GLU A 303 24.92 -13.69 -5.80
CA GLU A 303 25.93 -14.52 -5.16
C GLU A 303 27.28 -13.78 -5.18
N ALA A 304 27.76 -13.39 -4.00
CA ALA A 304 29.00 -12.64 -3.85
C ALA A 304 30.01 -13.41 -2.98
N LEU A 305 31.29 -13.16 -3.23
CA LEU A 305 32.37 -13.62 -2.35
C LEU A 305 32.43 -12.69 -1.14
N THR A 306 32.28 -13.22 0.07
CA THR A 306 32.17 -12.42 1.28
C THR A 306 33.24 -12.77 2.30
N LEU A 307 33.62 -11.76 3.09
CA LEU A 307 34.47 -11.90 4.28
C LEU A 307 33.76 -11.29 5.49
N PRO A 308 34.07 -11.74 6.70
CA PRO A 308 33.64 -11.03 7.93
C PRO A 308 34.13 -9.58 7.92
N PHE A 309 33.30 -8.67 8.43
CA PHE A 309 33.64 -7.23 8.45
C PHE A 309 34.95 -6.96 9.20
N GLU A 310 35.24 -7.75 10.24
CA GLU A 310 36.43 -7.65 11.07
C GLU A 310 37.75 -7.99 10.31
N ALA A 311 37.65 -8.68 9.17
CA ALA A 311 38.81 -9.03 8.36
C ALA A 311 39.32 -7.85 7.50
N VAL A 312 38.43 -6.89 7.17
CA VAL A 312 38.73 -5.78 6.27
C VAL A 312 39.27 -4.60 7.06
N GLN A 313 40.47 -4.14 6.65
CA GLN A 313 41.12 -2.97 7.23
C GLN A 313 41.11 -1.80 6.22
N GLN A 314 41.13 -0.57 6.72
CA GLN A 314 41.19 0.63 5.89
C GLN A 314 42.44 1.44 6.21
N ASP A 315 43.10 1.94 5.17
CA ASP A 315 44.23 2.86 5.26
C ASP A 315 43.96 4.05 4.32
N GLY A 316 43.35 5.11 4.85
CA GLY A 316 42.85 6.23 4.05
C GLY A 316 41.62 5.82 3.22
N GLU A 317 41.75 5.89 1.90
CA GLU A 317 40.68 5.48 0.95
C GLU A 317 40.82 4.02 0.47
N GLU A 318 41.92 3.34 0.82
CA GLU A 318 42.26 2.00 0.34
C GLU A 318 41.78 0.94 1.37
N SER A 319 41.06 -0.06 0.88
CA SER A 319 40.68 -1.25 1.70
C SER A 319 41.69 -2.38 1.43
N PHE A 320 42.06 -3.07 2.49
CA PHE A 320 42.96 -4.23 2.38
C PHE A 320 42.64 -5.31 3.43
N VAL A 321 43.15 -6.49 3.16
CA VAL A 321 43.10 -7.63 4.08
C VAL A 321 44.52 -8.21 4.27
N PHE A 322 44.71 -9.00 5.33
CA PHE A 322 45.90 -9.83 5.46
C PHE A 322 45.54 -11.28 5.09
N ILE A 323 46.25 -11.83 4.12
CA ILE A 323 46.14 -13.23 3.74
C ILE A 323 47.33 -14.04 4.32
N VAL A 324 47.12 -15.32 4.60
CA VAL A 324 48.16 -16.18 5.08
C VAL A 324 48.83 -16.91 3.89
N GLU A 325 50.04 -16.51 3.56
CA GLU A 325 50.88 -17.16 2.54
C GLU A 325 52.16 -17.70 3.15
N ASN A 326 52.40 -19.00 3.04
CA ASN A 326 53.59 -19.67 3.56
C ASN A 326 53.92 -19.37 5.04
N GLY A 327 52.89 -19.23 5.88
CA GLY A 327 53.00 -18.94 7.32
C GLY A 327 53.32 -17.46 7.61
N LYS A 328 53.10 -16.57 6.66
CA LYS A 328 53.27 -15.11 6.81
C LYS A 328 52.00 -14.36 6.47
N ALA A 329 51.77 -13.25 7.15
CA ALA A 329 50.72 -12.32 6.81
C ALA A 329 51.15 -11.42 5.64
N VAL A 330 50.42 -11.48 4.56
CA VAL A 330 50.69 -10.64 3.37
C VAL A 330 49.54 -9.64 3.20
N LYS A 331 49.89 -8.36 3.19
CA LYS A 331 48.91 -7.29 2.95
C LYS A 331 48.44 -7.34 1.50
N ARG A 332 47.12 -7.51 1.28
CA ARG A 332 46.51 -7.58 -0.02
C ARG A 332 45.43 -6.51 -0.15
N GLU A 333 45.59 -5.65 -1.14
CA GLU A 333 44.61 -4.64 -1.50
C GLU A 333 43.37 -5.29 -2.12
N ILE A 334 42.18 -4.84 -1.73
CA ILE A 334 40.91 -5.36 -2.16
C ILE A 334 39.98 -4.26 -2.63
N GLU A 335 39.06 -4.64 -3.53
CA GLU A 335 37.90 -3.82 -3.85
C GLU A 335 36.69 -4.45 -3.14
N THR A 336 35.92 -3.63 -2.43
CA THR A 336 34.73 -4.05 -1.70
C THR A 336 33.47 -3.62 -2.46
N GLY A 337 32.39 -4.39 -2.32
CA GLY A 337 31.06 -4.13 -2.84
C GLY A 337 30.05 -3.89 -1.72
N SER A 338 28.88 -4.49 -1.86
CA SER A 338 27.80 -4.40 -0.88
C SER A 338 28.19 -5.01 0.46
N SER A 339 27.61 -4.50 1.55
CA SER A 339 27.87 -5.00 2.90
C SER A 339 26.58 -5.33 3.63
N THR A 340 26.61 -6.41 4.43
CA THR A 340 25.60 -6.76 5.41
C THR A 340 26.07 -6.38 6.81
N THR A 341 25.25 -6.61 7.82
CA THR A 341 25.62 -6.34 9.24
C THR A 341 26.86 -7.10 9.71
N LYS A 342 27.19 -8.24 9.08
CA LYS A 342 28.28 -9.13 9.52
C LYS A 342 29.36 -9.36 8.46
N ARG A 343 29.05 -9.20 7.21
CA ARG A 343 29.95 -9.58 6.10
C ARG A 343 29.98 -8.47 5.04
N ILE A 344 31.08 -8.40 4.34
CA ILE A 344 31.31 -7.47 3.23
C ILE A 344 31.65 -8.25 1.97
N GLU A 345 31.10 -7.82 0.85
CA GLU A 345 31.41 -8.35 -0.47
C GLU A 345 32.82 -7.91 -0.91
N ILE A 346 33.54 -8.87 -1.46
CA ILE A 346 34.86 -8.65 -2.08
C ILE A 346 34.72 -8.85 -3.59
N THR A 347 34.81 -7.75 -4.31
CA THR A 347 34.71 -7.77 -5.78
C THR A 347 36.03 -8.13 -6.46
N LYS A 348 37.17 -7.77 -5.81
CA LYS A 348 38.52 -8.12 -6.30
C LYS A 348 39.51 -8.25 -5.13
N GLY A 349 40.57 -9.03 -5.36
CA GLY A 349 41.74 -9.11 -4.49
C GLY A 349 41.87 -10.40 -3.69
N VAL A 350 40.79 -11.17 -3.47
CA VAL A 350 40.83 -12.44 -2.71
C VAL A 350 40.11 -13.55 -3.48
N SER A 351 40.58 -14.78 -3.35
CA SER A 351 39.96 -15.99 -3.88
C SER A 351 39.36 -16.89 -2.79
N THR A 352 38.47 -17.81 -3.17
CA THR A 352 37.81 -18.75 -2.23
C THR A 352 38.74 -19.72 -1.53
N GLU A 353 39.97 -19.90 -2.01
CA GLU A 353 40.93 -20.83 -1.44
C GLU A 353 41.88 -20.20 -0.43
N GLU A 354 42.01 -18.85 -0.46
CA GLU A 354 42.92 -18.10 0.39
C GLU A 354 42.38 -17.99 1.82
N GLN A 355 43.28 -18.07 2.78
CA GLN A 355 42.98 -17.85 4.18
C GLN A 355 43.22 -16.39 4.53
N VAL A 356 42.17 -15.69 4.94
CA VAL A 356 42.18 -14.26 5.33
C VAL A 356 42.16 -14.21 6.86
N ILE A 357 43.02 -13.37 7.41
CA ILE A 357 43.12 -13.13 8.86
C ILE A 357 41.91 -12.30 9.31
N ILE A 358 41.19 -12.83 10.29
CA ILE A 358 40.08 -12.13 10.93
C ILE A 358 40.65 -11.34 12.12
N ASP A 359 40.13 -10.12 12.35
CA ASP A 359 40.51 -9.26 13.46
C ASP A 359 42.05 -9.16 13.65
N PRO A 360 42.76 -8.68 12.60
CA PRO A 360 44.21 -8.58 12.65
C PRO A 360 44.65 -7.63 13.75
N PRO A 361 45.59 -8.05 14.64
CA PRO A 361 46.05 -7.20 15.72
C PRO A 361 46.77 -5.94 15.18
N ASP A 362 46.65 -4.81 15.87
CA ASP A 362 47.22 -3.50 15.48
C ASP A 362 48.73 -3.53 15.13
N LYS A 363 49.46 -4.51 15.63
CA LYS A 363 50.90 -4.68 15.40
C LYS A 363 51.22 -5.55 14.20
N LEU A 364 50.24 -6.13 13.53
CA LEU A 364 50.47 -6.99 12.39
C LEU A 364 51.02 -6.14 11.22
N LYS A 365 52.07 -6.63 10.63
CA LYS A 365 52.70 -5.97 9.48
C LYS A 365 52.82 -6.93 8.32
N ASP A 366 52.98 -6.34 7.13
CA ASP A 366 53.24 -7.09 5.92
C ASP A 366 54.48 -7.97 6.09
N ASN A 367 54.42 -9.21 5.62
CA ASN A 367 55.47 -10.24 5.72
C ASN A 367 55.83 -10.74 7.14
N MET A 368 55.01 -10.44 8.16
CA MET A 368 55.20 -10.92 9.53
C MET A 368 54.84 -12.41 9.64
N GLU A 369 55.62 -13.20 10.38
CA GLU A 369 55.32 -14.61 10.65
C GLU A 369 54.09 -14.75 11.52
N VAL A 370 53.10 -15.59 11.11
CA VAL A 370 51.86 -15.82 11.83
C VAL A 370 51.63 -17.31 12.02
N THR A 371 50.96 -17.65 13.11
CA THR A 371 50.46 -18.99 13.38
C THR A 371 48.92 -18.92 13.37
N VAL A 372 48.28 -19.65 12.46
CA VAL A 372 46.82 -19.75 12.42
C VAL A 372 46.36 -20.71 13.50
N GLN A 373 45.40 -20.29 14.30
CA GLN A 373 44.80 -21.02 15.39
C GLN A 373 43.67 -21.91 14.89
#